data_99673c8cb88ca9fa2721b2593fa09fbd
#
_entry.id   99673c8cb88ca9fa2721b2593fa09fbd
#
_cell.length_a   1.000
_cell.length_b   1.000
_cell.length_c   1.000
_cell.angle_alpha   90.00
_cell.angle_beta   90.00
_cell.angle_gamma   90.00
#
_symmetry.space_group_name_H-M   'P 1'
#
loop_
_entity.id
_entity.type
_entity.pdbx_description
1 polymer ?
#
loop_
_entity_poly.entity_id
_entity_poly.type
_entity_poly.pdbx_seq_one_letter_code
_entity_poly.pdbx_strand_id
1 'polypeptide(L)'
;PMAIAYAQFLLCNFSDNQEACNIKCNKLQHPDLHFAFPVTTSDNVKKHPVSNLFLNDWRQFLNEQPYASLFNWLQHIGVENKQGNIGVDEAQSIVKKLQLKAYEGGFKVMIIWMAEKMNIAAANKLLKLIEEPPQKTVFLLVTENEEQLINTIRSRCQALHFPALSDQDISNSLIVNYQISDNKASQIAHQAEGNFNKALRLIEEDSDDLV
;
A
#
# COMPACT_ATOMS: atom_id res chain seq x y z
N PRO A 1 3.59 0.37 4.96
CA PRO A 1 4.26 -0.69 5.74
C PRO A 1 3.35 -1.34 6.77
N MET A 2 2.64 -0.58 7.65
CA MET A 2 1.83 -1.12 8.76
C MET A 2 0.75 -2.10 8.30
N ALA A 3 0.03 -1.81 7.21
CA ALA A 3 -0.99 -2.72 6.69
C ALA A 3 -0.39 -4.08 6.24
N ILE A 4 0.82 -4.07 5.69
CA ILE A 4 1.53 -5.31 5.29
C ILE A 4 1.95 -6.10 6.53
N ALA A 5 2.51 -5.45 7.55
CA ALA A 5 2.89 -6.09 8.80
C ALA A 5 1.68 -6.72 9.52
N TYR A 6 0.56 -6.00 9.54
CA TYR A 6 -0.67 -6.53 10.13
C TYR A 6 -1.26 -7.69 9.31
N ALA A 7 -1.20 -7.61 7.99
CA ALA A 7 -1.58 -8.72 7.11
C ALA A 7 -0.73 -9.96 7.36
N GLN A 8 0.59 -9.81 7.49
CA GLN A 8 1.52 -10.89 7.82
C GLN A 8 1.19 -11.51 9.17
N PHE A 9 0.92 -10.68 10.20
CA PHE A 9 0.48 -11.18 11.50
C PHE A 9 -0.79 -12.04 11.39
N LEU A 10 -1.82 -11.56 10.69
CA LEU A 10 -3.07 -12.31 10.52
C LEU A 10 -2.89 -13.63 9.77
N LEU A 11 -2.06 -13.63 8.73
CA LEU A 11 -1.84 -14.81 7.90
C LEU A 11 -0.97 -15.85 8.58
N CYS A 12 0.10 -15.41 9.27
CA CYS A 12 1.14 -16.31 9.73
C CYS A 12 1.02 -16.72 11.20
N ASN A 13 0.37 -15.90 12.03
CA ASN A 13 0.24 -16.23 13.47
C ASN A 13 -0.61 -17.49 13.74
N PHE A 14 -1.49 -17.83 12.81
CA PHE A 14 -2.37 -19.00 12.90
C PHE A 14 -2.05 -20.07 11.84
N SER A 15 -0.89 -19.98 11.19
CA SER A 15 -0.42 -20.96 10.21
C SER A 15 0.30 -22.11 10.90
N ASP A 16 0.11 -23.34 10.42
CA ASP A 16 0.82 -24.53 10.89
C ASP A 16 2.33 -24.44 10.62
N ASN A 17 2.74 -23.69 9.59
CA ASN A 17 4.14 -23.43 9.27
C ASN A 17 4.40 -21.92 9.17
N GLN A 18 4.63 -21.30 10.33
CA GLN A 18 4.86 -19.86 10.45
C GLN A 18 6.09 -19.38 9.68
N GLU A 19 7.17 -20.14 9.66
CA GLU A 19 8.40 -19.77 8.96
C GLU A 19 8.18 -19.68 7.45
N ALA A 20 7.61 -20.69 6.84
CA ALA A 20 7.27 -20.67 5.43
C ALA A 20 6.26 -19.58 5.06
N CYS A 21 5.28 -19.32 5.93
CA CYS A 21 4.33 -18.23 5.77
C CYS A 21 5.05 -16.88 5.79
N ASN A 22 5.91 -16.61 6.76
CA ASN A 22 6.68 -15.38 6.87
C ASN A 22 7.57 -15.13 5.65
N ILE A 23 8.23 -16.16 5.12
CA ILE A 23 9.02 -16.06 3.89
C ILE A 23 8.16 -15.61 2.71
N LYS A 24 6.95 -16.18 2.54
CA LYS A 24 6.02 -15.79 1.48
C LYS A 24 5.50 -14.36 1.66
N CYS A 25 5.16 -13.98 2.90
CA CYS A 25 4.69 -12.63 3.21
C CYS A 25 5.79 -11.58 2.99
N ASN A 26 7.02 -11.84 3.41
CA ASN A 26 8.16 -10.95 3.18
C ASN A 26 8.45 -10.71 1.69
N LYS A 27 8.17 -11.71 0.85
CA LYS A 27 8.24 -11.58 -0.62
C LYS A 27 6.97 -11.00 -1.24
N LEU A 28 5.94 -10.65 -0.43
CA LEU A 28 4.62 -10.24 -0.90
C LEU A 28 3.98 -11.26 -1.87
N GLN A 29 4.23 -12.55 -1.63
CA GLN A 29 3.82 -13.68 -2.50
C GLN A 29 2.92 -14.70 -1.79
N HIS A 30 2.41 -14.36 -0.59
CA HIS A 30 1.47 -15.26 0.08
C HIS A 30 0.17 -15.38 -0.75
N PRO A 31 -0.34 -16.59 -1.01
CA PRO A 31 -1.49 -16.81 -1.90
C PRO A 31 -2.78 -16.15 -1.40
N ASP A 32 -2.94 -15.99 -0.09
CA ASP A 32 -4.09 -15.36 0.55
C ASP A 32 -3.86 -13.88 0.90
N LEU A 33 -2.73 -13.27 0.46
CA LEU A 33 -2.45 -11.84 0.52
C LEU A 33 -2.72 -11.22 -0.83
N HIS A 34 -3.72 -10.35 -0.87
CA HIS A 34 -4.15 -9.70 -2.11
C HIS A 34 -3.94 -8.20 -2.03
N PHE A 35 -3.63 -7.61 -3.17
CA PHE A 35 -3.45 -6.17 -3.31
C PHE A 35 -4.39 -5.61 -4.36
N ALA A 36 -4.86 -4.39 -4.10
CA ALA A 36 -5.48 -3.50 -5.07
C ALA A 36 -4.89 -2.11 -4.87
N PHE A 37 -4.54 -1.44 -5.95
CA PHE A 37 -3.89 -0.14 -5.95
C PHE A 37 -4.25 0.62 -7.23
N PRO A 38 -4.08 1.95 -7.24
CA PRO A 38 -4.39 2.75 -8.43
C PRO A 38 -3.52 2.34 -9.61
N VAL A 39 -4.17 2.07 -10.73
CA VAL A 39 -3.52 1.75 -12.00
C VAL A 39 -4.12 2.56 -13.14
N THR A 40 -3.42 2.62 -14.25
CA THR A 40 -3.88 3.24 -15.49
C THR A 40 -3.33 2.47 -16.68
N THR A 41 -3.75 2.81 -17.89
CA THR A 41 -3.18 2.24 -19.11
C THR A 41 -1.69 2.62 -19.23
N SER A 42 -0.87 1.66 -19.58
CA SER A 42 0.57 1.81 -19.85
C SER A 42 0.90 1.28 -21.24
N ASP A 43 2.17 1.30 -21.60
CA ASP A 43 2.61 0.73 -22.88
C ASP A 43 2.34 -0.77 -22.99
N ASN A 44 2.40 -1.48 -21.87
CA ASN A 44 2.15 -2.92 -21.80
C ASN A 44 0.67 -3.26 -21.55
N VAL A 45 -0.12 -2.35 -20.97
CA VAL A 45 -1.52 -2.56 -20.61
C VAL A 45 -2.39 -1.49 -21.25
N LYS A 46 -2.93 -1.77 -22.43
CA LYS A 46 -3.69 -0.79 -23.23
C LYS A 46 -5.17 -0.66 -22.84
N LYS A 47 -5.77 -1.69 -22.25
CA LYS A 47 -7.20 -1.74 -21.88
C LYS A 47 -7.41 -2.48 -20.58
N HIS A 48 -8.45 -2.11 -19.85
CA HIS A 48 -8.88 -2.77 -18.61
C HIS A 48 -7.75 -2.97 -17.58
N PRO A 49 -7.00 -1.89 -17.19
CA PRO A 49 -5.91 -2.00 -16.24
C PRO A 49 -6.46 -2.44 -14.88
N VAL A 50 -5.87 -3.50 -14.34
CA VAL A 50 -6.14 -4.02 -12.99
C VAL A 50 -4.83 -4.29 -12.27
N SER A 51 -4.82 -4.18 -10.95
CA SER A 51 -3.62 -4.35 -10.11
C SER A 51 -2.87 -5.65 -10.38
N ASN A 52 -3.61 -6.71 -10.73
CA ASN A 52 -3.00 -8.02 -11.00
C ASN A 52 -2.01 -8.02 -12.19
N LEU A 53 -2.20 -7.13 -13.16
CA LEU A 53 -1.31 -6.99 -14.32
C LEU A 53 0.02 -6.30 -13.97
N PHE A 54 0.07 -5.59 -12.85
CA PHE A 54 1.22 -4.82 -12.35
C PHE A 54 1.79 -5.42 -11.05
N LEU A 55 1.43 -6.66 -10.71
CA LEU A 55 1.75 -7.21 -9.39
C LEU A 55 3.26 -7.43 -9.18
N ASN A 56 4.02 -7.70 -10.23
CA ASN A 56 5.48 -7.84 -10.14
C ASN A 56 6.13 -6.48 -9.92
N ASP A 57 5.74 -5.45 -10.67
CA ASP A 57 6.20 -4.08 -10.50
C ASP A 57 5.84 -3.56 -9.10
N TRP A 58 4.62 -3.89 -8.61
CA TRP A 58 4.17 -3.53 -7.27
C TRP A 58 5.03 -4.14 -6.16
N ARG A 59 5.40 -5.40 -6.29
CA ARG A 59 6.28 -6.08 -5.33
C ARG A 59 7.67 -5.46 -5.31
N GLN A 60 8.23 -5.19 -6.48
CA GLN A 60 9.51 -4.50 -6.60
C GLN A 60 9.45 -3.12 -5.97
N PHE A 61 8.45 -2.32 -6.35
CA PHE A 61 8.23 -0.99 -5.81
C PHE A 61 8.14 -0.95 -4.28
N LEU A 62 7.34 -1.84 -3.67
CA LEU A 62 7.22 -1.88 -2.21
C LEU A 62 8.49 -2.32 -1.49
N ASN A 63 9.31 -3.16 -2.11
CA ASN A 63 10.60 -3.58 -1.56
C ASN A 63 11.64 -2.46 -1.62
N GLU A 64 11.64 -1.69 -2.70
CA GLU A 64 12.60 -0.59 -2.91
C GLU A 64 12.17 0.69 -2.17
N GLN A 65 10.87 1.00 -2.19
CA GLN A 65 10.32 2.26 -1.69
C GLN A 65 9.07 2.06 -0.81
N PRO A 66 9.20 1.47 0.39
CA PRO A 66 8.04 1.11 1.22
C PRO A 66 7.24 2.32 1.73
N TYR A 67 7.81 3.53 1.71
CA TYR A 67 7.18 4.77 2.15
C TYR A 67 6.77 5.69 1.00
N ALA A 68 6.86 5.22 -0.23
CA ALA A 68 6.62 6.02 -1.42
C ALA A 68 5.16 6.45 -1.59
N SER A 69 4.98 7.54 -2.33
CA SER A 69 3.69 8.15 -2.66
C SER A 69 3.06 7.52 -3.91
N LEU A 70 1.81 7.90 -4.21
CA LEU A 70 1.16 7.54 -5.46
C LEU A 70 1.94 8.05 -6.69
N PHE A 71 2.54 9.23 -6.59
CA PHE A 71 3.37 9.78 -7.69
C PHE A 71 4.57 8.86 -7.97
N ASN A 72 5.30 8.42 -6.94
CA ASN A 72 6.43 7.50 -7.09
C ASN A 72 5.98 6.16 -7.72
N TRP A 73 4.80 5.65 -7.36
CA TRP A 73 4.24 4.45 -7.97
C TRP A 73 3.96 4.64 -9.46
N LEU A 74 3.30 5.73 -9.85
CA LEU A 74 2.99 6.00 -11.25
C LEU A 74 4.25 6.25 -12.08
N GLN A 75 5.27 6.88 -11.50
CA GLN A 75 6.59 7.04 -12.09
C GLN A 75 7.29 5.68 -12.28
N HIS A 76 7.25 4.80 -11.28
CA HIS A 76 7.84 3.45 -11.34
C HIS A 76 7.29 2.62 -12.50
N ILE A 77 5.99 2.75 -12.80
CA ILE A 77 5.37 2.08 -13.96
C ILE A 77 5.35 2.92 -15.25
N GLY A 78 6.07 4.04 -15.30
CA GLY A 78 6.26 4.88 -16.49
C GLY A 78 5.01 5.62 -16.96
N VAL A 79 4.14 6.05 -16.03
CA VAL A 79 2.87 6.73 -16.33
C VAL A 79 2.61 7.94 -15.42
N GLU A 80 3.65 8.63 -14.98
CA GLU A 80 3.59 9.77 -14.04
C GLU A 80 2.68 10.91 -14.52
N ASN A 81 2.49 11.05 -15.83
CA ASN A 81 1.62 12.07 -16.43
C ASN A 81 0.13 11.67 -16.49
N LYS A 82 -0.23 10.50 -15.94
CA LYS A 82 -1.60 9.99 -15.92
C LYS A 82 -2.13 9.90 -14.49
N GLN A 83 -3.45 9.92 -14.37
CA GLN A 83 -4.10 9.66 -13.10
C GLN A 83 -4.36 8.16 -12.94
N GLY A 84 -3.80 7.58 -11.88
CA GLY A 84 -4.14 6.23 -11.45
C GLY A 84 -5.48 6.21 -10.72
N ASN A 85 -6.29 5.19 -10.98
CA ASN A 85 -7.54 4.98 -10.26
C ASN A 85 -7.78 3.49 -9.96
N ILE A 86 -8.71 3.23 -9.05
CA ILE A 86 -9.24 1.89 -8.77
C ILE A 86 -10.63 1.82 -9.41
N GLY A 87 -10.70 1.17 -10.56
CA GLY A 87 -11.90 1.13 -11.40
C GLY A 87 -12.81 -0.08 -11.14
N VAL A 88 -13.90 -0.15 -11.90
CA VAL A 88 -14.89 -1.23 -11.80
C VAL A 88 -14.30 -2.61 -12.12
N ASP A 89 -13.37 -2.68 -13.07
CA ASP A 89 -12.70 -3.94 -13.43
C ASP A 89 -11.87 -4.47 -12.26
N GLU A 90 -11.18 -3.56 -11.52
CA GLU A 90 -10.48 -3.91 -10.29
C GLU A 90 -11.44 -4.43 -9.23
N ALA A 91 -12.54 -3.71 -8.97
CA ALA A 91 -13.56 -4.17 -8.02
C ALA A 91 -14.12 -5.54 -8.40
N GLN A 92 -14.31 -5.82 -9.68
CA GLN A 92 -14.76 -7.12 -10.17
C GLN A 92 -13.70 -8.20 -9.94
N SER A 93 -12.43 -7.89 -10.13
CA SER A 93 -11.31 -8.78 -9.83
C SER A 93 -11.25 -9.12 -8.32
N ILE A 94 -11.40 -8.10 -7.46
CA ILE A 94 -11.46 -8.28 -6.00
C ILE A 94 -12.58 -9.25 -5.60
N VAL A 95 -13.81 -9.02 -6.09
CA VAL A 95 -14.96 -9.87 -5.80
C VAL A 95 -14.67 -11.32 -6.20
N LYS A 96 -14.15 -11.55 -7.40
CA LYS A 96 -13.81 -12.90 -7.88
C LYS A 96 -12.78 -13.59 -6.98
N LYS A 97 -11.70 -12.89 -6.63
CA LYS A 97 -10.61 -13.43 -5.77
C LYS A 97 -11.13 -13.82 -4.39
N LEU A 98 -11.92 -12.96 -3.76
CA LEU A 98 -12.37 -13.18 -2.38
C LEU A 98 -13.51 -14.17 -2.24
N GLN A 99 -14.23 -14.49 -3.32
CA GLN A 99 -15.22 -15.58 -3.35
C GLN A 99 -14.54 -16.96 -3.29
N LEU A 100 -13.30 -17.09 -3.67
CA LEU A 100 -12.56 -18.33 -3.57
C LEU A 100 -12.24 -18.63 -2.08
N LYS A 101 -12.13 -19.91 -1.74
CA LYS A 101 -11.66 -20.32 -0.41
C LYS A 101 -10.22 -19.90 -0.20
N ALA A 102 -9.83 -19.65 1.06
CA ALA A 102 -8.43 -19.42 1.40
C ALA A 102 -7.58 -20.63 0.98
N TYR A 103 -6.44 -20.38 0.36
CA TYR A 103 -5.56 -21.43 -0.15
C TYR A 103 -4.93 -22.24 0.98
N GLU A 104 -4.47 -21.56 2.03
CA GLU A 104 -3.86 -22.19 3.21
C GLU A 104 -4.89 -22.41 4.36
N GLY A 105 -6.18 -22.21 4.10
CA GLY A 105 -7.27 -22.46 5.07
C GLY A 105 -7.39 -21.45 6.21
N GLY A 106 -6.50 -20.47 6.28
CA GLY A 106 -6.45 -19.40 7.27
C GLY A 106 -7.27 -18.16 6.90
N PHE A 107 -6.73 -17.01 7.24
CA PHE A 107 -7.27 -15.72 6.83
C PHE A 107 -6.96 -15.41 5.36
N LYS A 108 -7.82 -14.61 4.73
CA LYS A 108 -7.54 -13.88 3.49
C LYS A 108 -7.44 -12.40 3.82
N VAL A 109 -6.44 -11.72 3.30
CA VAL A 109 -6.27 -10.29 3.50
C VAL A 109 -6.26 -9.57 2.15
N MET A 110 -7.13 -8.58 2.02
CA MET A 110 -7.18 -7.66 0.88
C MET A 110 -6.71 -6.29 1.33
N ILE A 111 -5.54 -5.87 0.86
CA ILE A 111 -5.03 -4.51 1.06
C ILE A 111 -5.43 -3.67 -0.15
N ILE A 112 -6.19 -2.60 0.08
CA ILE A 112 -6.54 -1.60 -0.93
C ILE A 112 -5.75 -0.34 -0.60
N TRP A 113 -4.69 -0.08 -1.36
CA TRP A 113 -3.84 1.09 -1.17
C TRP A 113 -4.38 2.29 -1.95
N MET A 114 -4.34 3.48 -1.36
CA MET A 114 -4.96 4.71 -1.88
C MET A 114 -6.45 4.50 -2.17
N ALA A 115 -7.18 4.03 -1.17
CA ALA A 115 -8.59 3.65 -1.31
C ALA A 115 -9.48 4.83 -1.74
N GLU A 116 -9.08 6.07 -1.46
CA GLU A 116 -9.72 7.30 -1.95
C GLU A 116 -9.65 7.48 -3.47
N LYS A 117 -8.79 6.75 -4.16
CA LYS A 117 -8.73 6.74 -5.64
C LYS A 117 -9.71 5.75 -6.28
N MET A 118 -10.54 5.12 -5.46
CA MET A 118 -11.63 4.27 -5.94
C MET A 118 -12.74 5.12 -6.53
N ASN A 119 -13.14 4.84 -7.77
CA ASN A 119 -14.28 5.53 -8.36
C ASN A 119 -15.61 5.02 -7.75
N ILE A 120 -16.67 5.83 -7.88
CA ILE A 120 -18.00 5.55 -7.29
C ILE A 120 -18.55 4.19 -7.72
N ALA A 121 -18.39 3.82 -8.97
CA ALA A 121 -18.90 2.55 -9.50
C ALA A 121 -18.16 1.34 -8.94
N ALA A 122 -16.82 1.44 -8.75
CA ALA A 122 -16.02 0.41 -8.09
C ALA A 122 -16.39 0.28 -6.60
N ALA A 123 -16.51 1.42 -5.92
CA ALA A 123 -16.90 1.43 -4.51
C ALA A 123 -18.26 0.77 -4.30
N ASN A 124 -19.28 1.16 -5.08
CA ASN A 124 -20.61 0.56 -5.00
C ASN A 124 -20.60 -0.96 -5.24
N LYS A 125 -19.71 -1.44 -6.12
CA LYS A 125 -19.56 -2.86 -6.38
C LYS A 125 -18.96 -3.62 -5.19
N LEU A 126 -18.16 -2.98 -4.37
CA LEU A 126 -17.52 -3.57 -3.19
C LEU A 126 -18.34 -3.45 -1.91
N LEU A 127 -19.38 -2.58 -1.85
CA LEU A 127 -20.14 -2.31 -0.63
C LEU A 127 -20.59 -3.59 0.07
N LYS A 128 -21.27 -4.48 -0.64
CA LYS A 128 -21.78 -5.73 -0.06
C LYS A 128 -20.66 -6.60 0.48
N LEU A 129 -19.53 -6.65 -0.22
CA LEU A 129 -18.39 -7.48 0.17
C LEU A 129 -17.64 -6.93 1.39
N ILE A 130 -17.63 -5.60 1.55
CA ILE A 130 -17.04 -4.93 2.71
C ILE A 130 -17.98 -5.04 3.93
N GLU A 131 -19.29 -4.94 3.71
CA GLU A 131 -20.31 -5.04 4.75
C GLU A 131 -20.43 -6.47 5.31
N GLU A 132 -20.42 -7.46 4.42
CA GLU A 132 -20.52 -8.88 4.76
C GLU A 132 -19.35 -9.67 4.12
N PRO A 133 -18.13 -9.52 4.63
CA PRO A 133 -16.98 -10.21 4.07
C PRO A 133 -17.11 -11.73 4.26
N PRO A 134 -16.61 -12.54 3.31
CA PRO A 134 -16.52 -13.97 3.51
C PRO A 134 -15.77 -14.32 4.80
N GLN A 135 -16.06 -15.47 5.38
CA GLN A 135 -15.42 -15.90 6.62
C GLN A 135 -13.90 -15.79 6.56
N LYS A 136 -13.27 -15.32 7.64
CA LYS A 136 -11.83 -15.11 7.76
C LYS A 136 -11.26 -14.19 6.67
N THR A 137 -12.04 -13.25 6.15
CA THR A 137 -11.58 -12.26 5.18
C THR A 137 -11.48 -10.89 5.85
N VAL A 138 -10.32 -10.23 5.73
CA VAL A 138 -10.06 -8.92 6.28
C VAL A 138 -9.73 -7.94 5.16
N PHE A 139 -10.38 -6.78 5.16
CA PHE A 139 -10.07 -5.66 4.30
C PHE A 139 -9.23 -4.64 5.07
N LEU A 140 -8.13 -4.22 4.48
CA LEU A 140 -7.27 -3.13 4.97
C LEU A 140 -7.28 -2.03 3.90
N LEU A 141 -8.07 -0.99 4.15
CA LEU A 141 -8.13 0.18 3.29
C LEU A 141 -7.10 1.20 3.79
N VAL A 142 -6.11 1.49 2.97
CA VAL A 142 -5.06 2.47 3.26
C VAL A 142 -5.36 3.74 2.50
N THR A 143 -5.46 4.86 3.19
CA THR A 143 -5.75 6.18 2.62
C THR A 143 -4.86 7.25 3.25
N GLU A 144 -4.49 8.25 2.48
CA GLU A 144 -3.83 9.47 2.96
C GLU A 144 -4.86 10.55 3.36
N ASN A 145 -6.09 10.44 2.84
CA ASN A 145 -7.15 11.40 3.12
C ASN A 145 -8.50 10.70 3.30
N GLU A 146 -8.88 10.52 4.56
CA GLU A 146 -10.15 9.86 4.92
C GLU A 146 -11.38 10.61 4.37
N GLU A 147 -11.32 11.93 4.25
CA GLU A 147 -12.45 12.74 3.77
C GLU A 147 -12.75 12.52 2.28
N GLN A 148 -11.73 12.09 1.50
CA GLN A 148 -11.90 11.74 0.09
C GLN A 148 -12.47 10.33 -0.12
N LEU A 149 -12.48 9.49 0.92
CA LEU A 149 -13.17 8.20 0.86
C LEU A 149 -14.67 8.40 0.68
N ILE A 150 -15.25 7.59 -0.18
CA ILE A 150 -16.70 7.59 -0.39
C ILE A 150 -17.39 7.23 0.92
N ASN A 151 -18.32 8.08 1.39
CA ASN A 151 -18.98 7.95 2.68
C ASN A 151 -19.58 6.57 2.95
N THR A 152 -20.10 5.91 1.91
CA THR A 152 -20.65 4.56 2.01
C THR A 152 -19.61 3.49 2.33
N ILE A 153 -18.36 3.66 1.92
CA ILE A 153 -17.25 2.81 2.33
C ILE A 153 -16.81 3.18 3.75
N ARG A 154 -16.56 4.48 4.00
CA ARG A 154 -16.07 4.97 5.29
C ARG A 154 -16.97 4.55 6.46
N SER A 155 -18.30 4.63 6.31
CA SER A 155 -19.26 4.26 7.36
C SER A 155 -19.28 2.76 7.72
N ARG A 156 -18.64 1.91 6.93
CA ARG A 156 -18.55 0.45 7.13
C ARG A 156 -17.19 -0.02 7.60
N CYS A 157 -16.24 0.91 7.73
CA CYS A 157 -14.88 0.60 8.16
C CYS A 157 -14.62 1.19 9.55
N GLN A 158 -13.81 0.49 10.33
CA GLN A 158 -13.23 1.05 11.54
C GLN A 158 -12.01 1.86 11.15
N ALA A 159 -11.98 3.15 11.47
CA ALA A 159 -10.84 4.00 11.22
C ALA A 159 -9.74 3.74 12.27
N LEU A 160 -8.50 3.66 11.79
CA LEU A 160 -7.31 3.63 12.62
C LEU A 160 -6.35 4.71 12.10
N HIS A 161 -6.17 5.74 12.91
CA HIS A 161 -5.33 6.88 12.56
C HIS A 161 -3.88 6.64 12.96
N PHE A 162 -2.96 6.86 12.04
CA PHE A 162 -1.53 6.87 12.29
C PHE A 162 -1.05 8.33 12.27
N PRO A 163 -0.51 8.83 13.38
CA PRO A 163 0.00 10.20 13.44
C PRO A 163 1.25 10.35 12.55
N ALA A 164 1.57 11.58 12.19
CA ALA A 164 2.84 11.93 11.59
C ALA A 164 3.99 11.47 12.50
N LEU A 165 5.12 11.10 11.91
CA LEU A 165 6.32 10.72 12.67
C LEU A 165 6.90 11.93 13.39
N SER A 166 7.51 11.71 14.57
CA SER A 166 8.23 12.78 15.25
C SER A 166 9.54 13.10 14.52
N ASP A 167 10.00 14.35 14.65
CA ASP A 167 11.32 14.75 14.13
C ASP A 167 12.43 13.84 14.68
N GLN A 168 12.31 13.41 15.95
CA GLN A 168 13.28 12.52 16.57
C GLN A 168 13.30 11.12 15.92
N ASP A 169 12.14 10.55 15.59
CA ASP A 169 12.05 9.23 14.96
C ASP A 169 12.64 9.28 13.54
N ILE A 170 12.33 10.34 12.80
CA ILE A 170 12.89 10.56 11.46
C ILE A 170 14.40 10.73 11.56
N SER A 171 14.89 11.65 12.42
CA SER A 171 16.32 11.90 12.58
C SER A 171 17.09 10.63 12.98
N ASN A 172 16.60 9.88 13.96
CA ASN A 172 17.21 8.62 14.37
C ASN A 172 17.28 7.61 13.21
N SER A 173 16.20 7.49 12.44
CA SER A 173 16.18 6.60 11.29
C SER A 173 17.18 7.01 10.20
N LEU A 174 17.34 8.33 9.94
CA LEU A 174 18.30 8.86 8.97
C LEU A 174 19.74 8.59 9.41
N ILE A 175 20.05 8.75 10.69
CA ILE A 175 21.38 8.48 11.22
C ILE A 175 21.71 6.99 11.10
N VAL A 176 20.81 6.12 11.57
CA VAL A 176 21.07 4.68 11.68
C VAL A 176 21.08 3.99 10.31
N ASN A 177 20.09 4.30 9.46
CA ASN A 177 19.86 3.56 8.22
C ASN A 177 20.51 4.22 6.99
N TYR A 178 20.74 5.54 7.03
CA TYR A 178 21.27 6.31 5.89
C TYR A 178 22.61 6.98 6.18
N GLN A 179 23.15 6.79 7.41
CA GLN A 179 24.46 7.32 7.82
C GLN A 179 24.59 8.85 7.67
N ILE A 180 23.48 9.56 7.85
CA ILE A 180 23.43 11.02 7.81
C ILE A 180 23.96 11.56 9.15
N SER A 181 24.73 12.65 9.12
CA SER A 181 25.23 13.30 10.35
C SER A 181 24.09 13.88 11.18
N ASP A 182 24.24 13.91 12.50
CA ASP A 182 23.22 14.33 13.47
C ASP A 182 22.61 15.70 13.14
N ASN A 183 23.44 16.69 12.83
CA ASN A 183 22.97 18.04 12.48
C ASN A 183 22.12 18.04 11.22
N LYS A 184 22.57 17.35 10.17
CA LYS A 184 21.86 17.26 8.90
C LYS A 184 20.57 16.45 9.04
N ALA A 185 20.60 15.33 9.77
CA ALA A 185 19.43 14.50 10.04
C ALA A 185 18.35 15.29 10.78
N SER A 186 18.71 16.12 11.76
CA SER A 186 17.77 16.97 12.49
C SER A 186 17.15 18.05 11.60
N GLN A 187 17.92 18.66 10.71
CA GLN A 187 17.41 19.65 9.75
C GLN A 187 16.43 19.02 8.76
N ILE A 188 16.79 17.88 8.18
CA ILE A 188 15.92 17.13 7.25
C ILE A 188 14.64 16.68 7.95
N ALA A 189 14.74 16.16 9.17
CA ALA A 189 13.58 15.69 9.95
C ALA A 189 12.59 16.84 10.18
N HIS A 190 13.07 18.01 10.55
CA HIS A 190 12.23 19.19 10.73
C HIS A 190 11.54 19.63 9.43
N GLN A 191 12.27 19.66 8.31
CA GLN A 191 11.70 20.00 7.00
C GLN A 191 10.73 18.95 6.47
N ALA A 192 10.88 17.69 6.89
CA ALA A 192 10.02 16.60 6.49
C ALA A 192 8.61 16.66 7.10
N GLU A 193 8.42 17.39 8.20
CA GLU A 193 7.11 17.59 8.85
C GLU A 193 6.38 16.27 9.15
N GLY A 194 7.14 15.27 9.63
CA GLY A 194 6.61 13.94 9.95
C GLY A 194 6.42 13.00 8.76
N ASN A 195 6.78 13.42 7.55
CA ASN A 195 6.67 12.59 6.34
C ASN A 195 8.04 12.00 5.95
N PHE A 196 8.21 10.69 6.20
CA PHE A 196 9.48 10.00 5.93
C PHE A 196 9.85 9.96 4.44
N ASN A 197 8.87 9.87 3.53
CA ASN A 197 9.14 9.95 2.09
C ASN A 197 9.71 11.32 1.69
N LYS A 198 9.19 12.41 2.27
CA LYS A 198 9.74 13.76 2.07
C LYS A 198 11.18 13.86 2.60
N ALA A 199 11.47 13.23 3.73
CA ALA A 199 12.82 13.18 4.28
C ALA A 199 13.81 12.48 3.33
N LEU A 200 13.42 11.36 2.74
CA LEU A 200 14.26 10.63 1.78
C LEU A 200 14.53 11.45 0.51
N ARG A 201 13.53 12.14 -0.01
CA ARG A 201 13.70 13.03 -1.17
C ARG A 201 14.68 14.19 -0.89
N LEU A 202 14.61 14.79 0.30
CA LEU A 202 15.54 15.84 0.69
C LEU A 202 17.00 15.36 0.75
N ILE A 203 17.24 14.09 1.07
CA ILE A 203 18.59 13.50 1.01
C ILE A 203 19.07 13.38 -0.44
N GLU A 204 18.20 12.96 -1.36
CA GLU A 204 18.54 12.81 -2.78
C GLU A 204 18.85 14.16 -3.41
N GLU A 205 18.01 15.18 -3.18
CA GLU A 205 18.20 16.54 -3.69
C GLU A 205 19.53 17.14 -3.22
N ASP A 206 19.89 16.98 -1.95
CA ASP A 206 21.18 17.45 -1.40
C ASP A 206 22.41 16.73 -2.00
N SER A 207 22.25 15.48 -2.45
CA SER A 207 23.36 14.75 -3.08
C SER A 207 23.61 15.20 -4.52
N ASP A 208 22.59 15.66 -5.22
CA ASP A 208 22.70 16.15 -6.59
C ASP A 208 23.30 17.57 -6.66
N ASP A 209 23.15 18.38 -5.61
CA ASP A 209 23.76 19.72 -5.52
C ASP A 209 25.29 19.71 -5.25
N LEU A 210 25.86 18.52 -4.99
CA LEU A 210 27.30 18.32 -4.71
C LEU A 210 28.12 17.82 -5.91
N VAL A 211 27.51 17.64 -7.09
CA VAL A 211 28.13 17.19 -8.35
C VAL A 211 28.19 18.36 -9.35
#